data_edb3043a8170e702a009f0267b3913f9
#
_entry.id   edb3043a8170e702a009f0267b3913f9
#
_cell.length_a   1.000
_cell.length_b   1.000
_cell.length_c   1.000
_cell.angle_alpha   90.00
_cell.angle_beta   90.00
_cell.angle_gamma   90.00
#
_symmetry.space_group_name_H-M   'P 1'
#
loop_
_entity.id
_entity.type
_entity.pdbx_description
1 polymer ?
#
loop_
_entity_poly.entity_id
_entity_poly.type
_entity_poly.pdbx_seq_one_letter_code
_entity_poly.pdbx_strand_id
1 'polypeptide(L)'
;MLASRRGFAIAGTTGSALAMLAACSNSHGRGDTQPSASALPSNQQEGAPCPADMGHLEQILAIGSGHKLPEGADVASVTPAVEYTKHNPRGWGYIIAFTATDPAIRQYVTDNTSFSGETIDRNPNSKPGDIQLSDLNFDEISRPWRAGFSDGALVLERPLGRGWLIINGSSR
;
A
#
# COMPACT_ATOMS: atom_id res chain seq x y z
N MET A 1 -6.10 52.12 -20.61
CA MET A 1 -7.33 52.60 -19.93
C MET A 1 -7.71 51.60 -18.86
N LEU A 2 -7.74 52.09 -17.65
CA LEU A 2 -8.43 51.72 -16.42
C LEU A 2 -8.20 50.31 -15.81
N ALA A 3 -7.55 50.42 -14.69
CA ALA A 3 -7.45 49.49 -13.58
C ALA A 3 -8.79 49.16 -12.93
N SER A 4 -8.92 47.99 -12.32
CA SER A 4 -9.71 47.80 -11.13
C SER A 4 -9.09 46.79 -10.20
N ARG A 5 -8.51 47.28 -9.12
CA ARG A 5 -8.16 46.53 -7.90
C ARG A 5 -9.44 46.32 -7.09
N ARG A 6 -9.68 45.13 -6.61
CA ARG A 6 -10.46 44.93 -5.37
C ARG A 6 -9.79 43.91 -4.50
N GLY A 7 -9.18 44.39 -3.44
CA GLY A 7 -8.75 43.58 -2.32
C GLY A 7 -9.94 43.17 -1.47
N PHE A 8 -9.85 41.95 -0.90
CA PHE A 8 -10.68 41.54 0.22
C PHE A 8 -9.74 40.97 1.29
N ALA A 9 -9.62 41.74 2.36
CA ALA A 9 -9.08 41.28 3.63
C ALA A 9 -10.24 40.71 4.44
N ILE A 10 -10.10 39.50 4.98
CA ILE A 10 -10.95 39.00 6.05
C ILE A 10 -10.04 38.40 7.13
N ALA A 11 -10.27 38.92 8.32
CA ALA A 11 -9.57 38.71 9.55
C ALA A 11 -9.81 37.31 10.15
N GLY A 12 -8.86 36.96 11.05
CA GLY A 12 -8.71 35.74 11.79
C GLY A 12 -9.86 35.33 12.69
N THR A 13 -9.81 34.08 13.06
CA THR A 13 -10.34 33.52 14.29
C THR A 13 -9.42 32.42 14.80
N THR A 14 -8.75 32.76 15.93
CA THR A 14 -8.05 31.85 16.81
C THR A 14 -9.05 30.96 17.53
N GLY A 15 -9.01 29.64 17.26
CA GLY A 15 -9.76 28.63 17.97
C GLY A 15 -8.82 27.76 18.80
N SER A 16 -8.80 27.98 20.11
CA SER A 16 -8.11 27.12 21.10
C SER A 16 -8.81 25.77 21.20
N ALA A 17 -8.12 24.69 20.90
CA ALA A 17 -8.58 23.33 21.16
C ALA A 17 -8.03 22.87 22.52
N LEU A 18 -8.94 22.63 23.47
CA LEU A 18 -8.65 21.99 24.76
C LEU A 18 -8.22 20.54 24.53
N ALA A 19 -7.04 20.20 25.02
CA ALA A 19 -6.60 18.82 25.18
C ALA A 19 -7.30 18.22 26.40
N MET A 20 -8.15 17.22 26.21
CA MET A 20 -8.67 16.38 27.29
C MET A 20 -7.72 15.20 27.50
N LEU A 21 -6.94 15.28 28.59
CA LEU A 21 -6.22 14.16 29.16
C LEU A 21 -7.20 13.27 29.91
N ALA A 22 -7.54 12.13 29.36
CA ALA A 22 -8.23 11.07 30.07
C ALA A 22 -7.21 10.25 30.87
N ALA A 23 -7.13 10.51 32.16
CA ALA A 23 -6.39 9.68 33.11
C ALA A 23 -7.16 8.41 33.38
N CYS A 24 -6.68 7.25 32.96
CA CYS A 24 -7.17 5.96 33.39
C CYS A 24 -6.58 5.62 34.75
N SER A 25 -7.45 5.60 35.77
CA SER A 25 -7.13 5.20 37.14
C SER A 25 -6.84 3.71 37.24
N ASN A 26 -5.70 3.36 37.81
CA ASN A 26 -5.31 2.03 38.23
C ASN A 26 -6.22 1.50 39.33
N SER A 27 -6.93 0.41 39.07
CA SER A 27 -7.52 -0.42 40.13
C SER A 27 -6.57 -1.63 40.33
N HIS A 28 -5.95 -1.70 41.49
CA HIS A 28 -5.20 -2.87 41.95
C HIS A 28 -6.15 -4.05 42.17
N GLY A 29 -6.13 -5.01 41.24
CA GLY A 29 -6.68 -6.35 41.42
C GLY A 29 -5.55 -7.36 41.27
N ARG A 30 -5.11 -7.94 42.36
CA ARG A 30 -4.11 -9.00 42.45
C ARG A 30 -4.75 -10.29 41.98
N GLY A 31 -4.53 -10.69 40.75
CA GLY A 31 -4.90 -11.97 40.18
C GLY A 31 -3.85 -12.30 39.13
N ASP A 32 -3.05 -13.35 39.40
CA ASP A 32 -2.13 -13.95 38.45
C ASP A 32 -2.92 -14.51 37.25
N THR A 33 -3.19 -13.68 36.29
CA THR A 33 -3.61 -14.11 34.95
C THR A 33 -2.49 -13.70 34.03
N GLN A 34 -1.66 -14.68 33.67
CA GLN A 34 -0.68 -14.57 32.58
C GLN A 34 -1.43 -13.99 31.37
N PRO A 35 -0.99 -12.86 30.79
CA PRO A 35 -1.64 -12.33 29.62
C PRO A 35 -1.44 -13.35 28.50
N SER A 36 -2.51 -14.06 28.12
CA SER A 36 -2.56 -14.76 26.85
C SER A 36 -2.15 -13.76 25.79
N ALA A 37 -1.02 -14.00 25.15
CA ALA A 37 -0.63 -13.25 23.97
C ALA A 37 -1.80 -13.38 22.97
N SER A 38 -2.62 -12.33 22.90
CA SER A 38 -3.70 -12.27 21.91
C SER A 38 -3.03 -12.37 20.56
N ALA A 39 -3.27 -13.48 19.86
CA ALA A 39 -2.78 -13.64 18.49
C ALA A 39 -3.29 -12.45 17.67
N LEU A 40 -2.39 -11.79 16.97
CA LEU A 40 -2.76 -10.71 16.05
C LEU A 40 -3.79 -11.26 15.04
N PRO A 41 -4.78 -10.46 14.62
CA PRO A 41 -5.65 -10.83 13.52
C PRO A 41 -4.82 -11.25 12.30
N SER A 42 -5.33 -12.19 11.52
CA SER A 42 -4.61 -12.76 10.36
C SER A 42 -4.20 -11.73 9.29
N ASN A 43 -4.84 -10.57 9.28
CA ASN A 43 -4.54 -9.44 8.40
C ASN A 43 -3.59 -8.39 9.02
N GLN A 44 -3.16 -8.59 10.28
CA GLN A 44 -2.23 -7.69 10.97
C GLN A 44 -0.84 -8.31 11.01
N GLN A 45 0.16 -7.56 10.56
CA GLN A 45 1.58 -7.93 10.62
C GLN A 45 2.28 -7.12 11.71
N GLU A 46 3.27 -7.72 12.36
CA GLU A 46 4.06 -7.02 13.37
C GLU A 46 4.84 -5.87 12.71
N GLY A 47 4.74 -4.68 13.29
CA GLY A 47 5.40 -3.47 12.78
C GLY A 47 4.76 -2.85 11.55
N ALA A 48 3.70 -3.44 10.99
CA ALA A 48 2.95 -2.84 9.89
C ALA A 48 2.15 -1.61 10.36
N PRO A 49 2.08 -0.56 9.53
CA PRO A 49 1.36 0.68 9.89
C PRO A 49 -0.14 0.49 10.15
N CYS A 50 -0.77 -0.46 9.45
CA CYS A 50 -2.20 -0.73 9.55
C CYS A 50 -2.51 -2.18 9.13
N PRO A 51 -3.74 -2.69 9.39
CA PRO A 51 -4.19 -3.99 8.89
C PRO A 51 -4.20 -4.07 7.36
N ALA A 52 -3.93 -5.28 6.82
CA ALA A 52 -3.98 -5.56 5.38
C ALA A 52 -5.41 -5.93 4.97
N ASP A 53 -6.26 -4.94 4.77
CA ASP A 53 -7.65 -5.11 4.31
C ASP A 53 -8.13 -3.91 3.49
N MET A 54 -9.31 -4.05 2.89
CA MET A 54 -9.91 -3.03 2.03
C MET A 54 -10.27 -1.74 2.77
N GLY A 55 -10.56 -1.83 4.08
CA GLY A 55 -10.89 -0.65 4.90
C GLY A 55 -9.69 0.28 5.13
N HIS A 56 -8.47 -0.23 4.95
CA HIS A 56 -7.23 0.51 5.13
C HIS A 56 -6.51 0.82 3.82
N LEU A 57 -7.14 0.56 2.67
CA LEU A 57 -6.52 0.73 1.35
C LEU A 57 -5.89 2.11 1.15
N GLU A 58 -6.60 3.18 1.49
CA GLU A 58 -6.08 4.56 1.35
C GLU A 58 -4.84 4.80 2.24
N GLN A 59 -4.85 4.27 3.46
CA GLN A 59 -3.72 4.37 4.39
C GLN A 59 -2.52 3.58 3.86
N ILE A 60 -2.75 2.40 3.30
CA ILE A 60 -1.71 1.57 2.69
C ILE A 60 -1.10 2.28 1.48
N LEU A 61 -1.92 2.86 0.60
CA LEU A 61 -1.43 3.60 -0.56
C LEU A 61 -0.67 4.89 -0.18
N ALA A 62 -0.94 5.46 0.99
CA ALA A 62 -0.23 6.64 1.49
C ALA A 62 1.14 6.35 2.13
N ILE A 63 1.55 5.08 2.24
CA ILE A 63 2.83 4.69 2.85
C ILE A 63 4.01 5.22 2.01
N GLY A 64 5.09 5.60 2.69
CA GLY A 64 6.31 6.09 2.05
C GLY A 64 6.10 7.43 1.35
N SER A 65 6.43 7.50 0.06
CA SER A 65 6.17 8.67 -0.80
C SER A 65 4.76 8.71 -1.37
N GLY A 66 3.96 7.71 -1.04
CA GLY A 66 2.64 7.47 -1.59
C GLY A 66 2.67 6.63 -2.87
N HIS A 67 1.68 5.78 -2.99
CA HIS A 67 1.45 4.90 -4.14
C HIS A 67 0.11 5.24 -4.79
N LYS A 68 -0.02 4.89 -6.04
CA LYS A 68 -1.27 5.05 -6.81
C LYS A 68 -1.64 3.72 -7.44
N LEU A 69 -2.87 3.60 -7.87
CA LEU A 69 -3.34 2.55 -8.76
C LEU A 69 -3.62 3.13 -10.14
N PRO A 70 -3.71 2.32 -11.21
CA PRO A 70 -4.19 2.77 -12.50
C PRO A 70 -5.54 3.48 -12.39
N GLU A 71 -5.81 4.46 -13.25
CA GLU A 71 -7.08 5.17 -13.26
C GLU A 71 -8.25 4.20 -13.49
N GLY A 72 -9.30 4.33 -12.67
CA GLY A 72 -10.46 3.44 -12.72
C GLY A 72 -10.18 2.00 -12.33
N ALA A 73 -9.10 1.72 -11.59
CA ALA A 73 -8.83 0.38 -11.11
C ALA A 73 -9.84 -0.08 -10.07
N ASP A 74 -10.33 -1.31 -10.23
CA ASP A 74 -11.11 -2.03 -9.22
C ASP A 74 -10.18 -2.90 -8.38
N VAL A 75 -10.15 -2.67 -7.06
CA VAL A 75 -9.33 -3.47 -6.13
C VAL A 75 -10.09 -4.73 -5.74
N ALA A 76 -9.53 -5.88 -6.10
CA ALA A 76 -10.10 -7.19 -5.81
C ALA A 76 -9.77 -7.66 -4.38
N SER A 77 -8.56 -7.38 -3.88
CA SER A 77 -8.15 -7.75 -2.52
C SER A 77 -6.97 -6.93 -2.03
N VAL A 78 -6.86 -6.84 -0.70
CA VAL A 78 -5.68 -6.36 0.02
C VAL A 78 -5.31 -7.45 1.02
N THR A 79 -4.10 -7.97 0.91
CA THR A 79 -3.62 -9.07 1.76
C THR A 79 -2.22 -8.80 2.30
N PRO A 80 -1.85 -9.38 3.45
CA PRO A 80 -0.49 -9.29 3.97
C PRO A 80 0.49 -10.12 3.14
N ALA A 81 1.73 -9.64 2.99
CA ALA A 81 2.82 -10.36 2.34
C ALA A 81 3.48 -11.33 3.35
N VAL A 82 2.85 -12.48 3.59
CA VAL A 82 3.22 -13.44 4.64
C VAL A 82 4.55 -14.11 4.37
N GLU A 83 4.82 -14.52 3.14
CA GLU A 83 6.09 -15.17 2.78
C GLU A 83 7.25 -14.17 2.84
N TYR A 84 7.02 -12.93 2.45
CA TYR A 84 8.00 -11.86 2.60
C TYR A 84 8.40 -11.67 4.08
N THR A 85 7.44 -11.64 5.01
CA THR A 85 7.71 -11.45 6.44
C THR A 85 8.43 -12.62 7.07
N LYS A 86 8.21 -13.86 6.62
CA LYS A 86 8.98 -15.03 7.08
C LYS A 86 10.48 -14.90 6.80
N HIS A 87 10.84 -14.33 5.67
CA HIS A 87 12.23 -14.11 5.28
C HIS A 87 12.80 -12.79 5.83
N ASN A 88 11.95 -11.87 6.26
CA ASN A 88 12.29 -10.57 6.83
C ASN A 88 11.59 -10.37 8.18
N PRO A 89 12.14 -10.88 9.29
CA PRO A 89 11.45 -10.91 10.59
C PRO A 89 11.03 -9.54 11.15
N ARG A 90 11.60 -8.45 10.64
CA ARG A 90 11.18 -7.07 10.95
C ARG A 90 10.50 -6.38 9.78
N GLY A 91 10.24 -7.13 8.73
CA GLY A 91 9.56 -6.66 7.54
C GLY A 91 8.05 -6.78 7.68
N TRP A 92 7.36 -5.97 6.93
CA TRP A 92 5.93 -6.05 6.66
C TRP A 92 5.68 -5.76 5.18
N GLY A 93 4.56 -6.23 4.66
CA GLY A 93 4.21 -5.96 3.27
C GLY A 93 2.74 -6.15 2.98
N TYR A 94 2.29 -5.46 1.96
CA TYR A 94 0.92 -5.50 1.45
C TYR A 94 0.92 -5.91 -0.01
N ILE A 95 -0.07 -6.70 -0.38
CA ILE A 95 -0.35 -7.09 -1.76
C ILE A 95 -1.73 -6.59 -2.11
N ILE A 96 -1.81 -5.69 -3.06
CA ILE A 96 -3.05 -5.10 -3.57
C ILE A 96 -3.29 -5.69 -4.96
N ALA A 97 -4.25 -6.62 -5.07
CA ALA A 97 -4.68 -7.14 -6.35
C ALA A 97 -5.75 -6.24 -6.96
N PHE A 98 -5.60 -5.90 -8.22
CA PHE A 98 -6.52 -5.01 -8.92
C PHE A 98 -6.77 -5.45 -10.36
N THR A 99 -7.88 -4.96 -10.92
CA THR A 99 -8.15 -4.99 -12.35
C THR A 99 -8.27 -3.56 -12.88
N ALA A 100 -7.82 -3.33 -14.12
CA ALA A 100 -7.95 -2.06 -14.81
C ALA A 100 -7.90 -2.26 -16.32
N THR A 101 -8.28 -1.25 -17.08
CA THR A 101 -8.21 -1.30 -18.54
C THR A 101 -6.75 -1.27 -19.03
N ASP A 102 -6.47 -1.88 -20.17
CA ASP A 102 -5.14 -1.86 -20.81
C ASP A 102 -4.58 -0.43 -20.95
N PRO A 103 -5.31 0.56 -21.48
CA PRO A 103 -4.81 1.93 -21.57
C PRO A 103 -4.45 2.54 -20.21
N ALA A 104 -5.27 2.32 -19.18
CA ALA A 104 -5.01 2.85 -17.84
C ALA A 104 -3.75 2.23 -17.21
N ILE A 105 -3.54 0.92 -17.40
CA ILE A 105 -2.33 0.23 -16.94
C ILE A 105 -1.09 0.80 -17.66
N ARG A 106 -1.13 0.98 -18.98
CA ARG A 106 0.00 1.52 -19.75
C ARG A 106 0.35 2.94 -19.36
N GLN A 107 -0.67 3.78 -19.16
CA GLN A 107 -0.48 5.15 -18.70
C GLN A 107 0.15 5.15 -17.29
N TYR A 108 -0.37 4.32 -16.38
CA TYR A 108 0.16 4.18 -15.03
C TYR A 108 1.65 3.78 -15.05
N VAL A 109 2.04 2.80 -15.85
CA VAL A 109 3.44 2.37 -15.98
C VAL A 109 4.31 3.51 -16.48
N THR A 110 3.85 4.26 -17.46
CA THR A 110 4.58 5.41 -18.02
C THR A 110 4.80 6.51 -16.98
N ASP A 111 3.79 6.78 -16.15
CA ASP A 111 3.81 7.91 -15.22
C ASP A 111 4.50 7.57 -13.88
N ASN A 112 4.51 6.30 -13.49
CA ASN A 112 4.95 5.88 -12.15
C ASN A 112 6.16 4.93 -12.13
N THR A 113 6.70 4.55 -13.30
CA THR A 113 7.90 3.70 -13.38
C THR A 113 8.92 4.30 -14.33
N SER A 114 10.11 3.69 -14.42
CA SER A 114 11.13 4.07 -15.41
C SER A 114 10.86 3.51 -16.81
N PHE A 115 9.72 2.84 -17.01
CA PHE A 115 9.36 2.20 -18.28
C PHE A 115 8.24 2.95 -18.98
N SER A 116 8.20 2.91 -20.31
CA SER A 116 7.00 3.27 -21.05
C SER A 116 6.01 2.11 -21.07
N GLY A 117 4.71 2.40 -21.17
CA GLY A 117 3.66 1.37 -21.25
C GLY A 117 3.84 0.38 -22.41
N GLU A 118 4.50 0.78 -23.50
CA GLU A 118 4.82 -0.11 -24.62
C GLU A 118 5.89 -1.17 -24.28
N THR A 119 6.74 -0.90 -23.27
CA THR A 119 7.79 -1.82 -22.83
C THR A 119 7.23 -3.11 -22.28
N ILE A 120 5.98 -3.08 -21.77
CA ILE A 120 5.29 -4.26 -21.24
C ILE A 120 5.23 -5.38 -22.26
N ASP A 121 4.98 -5.08 -23.52
CA ASP A 121 4.84 -6.10 -24.58
C ASP A 121 6.18 -6.70 -25.00
N ARG A 122 7.27 -5.93 -24.88
CA ARG A 122 8.60 -6.28 -25.36
C ARG A 122 9.43 -7.09 -24.37
N ASN A 123 9.13 -6.97 -23.08
CA ASN A 123 9.93 -7.64 -22.05
C ASN A 123 9.58 -9.13 -21.95
N PRO A 124 10.58 -9.99 -21.70
CA PRO A 124 10.34 -11.39 -21.42
C PRO A 124 9.50 -11.55 -20.13
N ASN A 125 8.98 -12.76 -19.90
CA ASN A 125 8.29 -13.06 -18.65
C ASN A 125 9.22 -12.86 -17.47
N SER A 126 8.74 -12.17 -16.44
CA SER A 126 9.43 -12.04 -15.17
C SER A 126 9.48 -13.41 -14.50
N LYS A 127 10.68 -13.85 -14.10
CA LYS A 127 10.81 -15.08 -13.31
C LYS A 127 10.72 -14.75 -11.83
N PRO A 128 10.05 -15.59 -11.03
CA PRO A 128 10.11 -15.47 -9.57
C PRO A 128 11.56 -15.72 -9.11
N GLY A 129 12.01 -14.99 -8.17
CA GLY A 129 13.39 -15.06 -7.63
C GLY A 129 13.65 -13.91 -6.70
N ASP A 130 12.71 -12.98 -6.62
CA ASP A 130 12.74 -11.84 -5.72
C ASP A 130 11.87 -12.16 -4.50
N ILE A 131 12.48 -12.08 -3.31
CA ILE A 131 11.79 -12.32 -2.05
C ILE A 131 10.56 -11.42 -1.86
N GLN A 132 10.55 -10.24 -2.47
CA GLN A 132 9.41 -9.32 -2.45
C GLN A 132 8.18 -9.87 -3.17
N LEU A 133 8.36 -10.86 -4.03
CA LEU A 133 7.30 -11.45 -4.85
C LEU A 133 6.92 -12.88 -4.41
N SER A 134 7.49 -13.36 -3.29
CA SER A 134 7.30 -14.74 -2.82
C SER A 134 5.85 -15.08 -2.47
N ASP A 135 5.03 -14.07 -2.19
CA ASP A 135 3.61 -14.23 -1.89
C ASP A 135 2.72 -14.35 -3.13
N LEU A 136 3.25 -14.14 -4.33
CA LEU A 136 2.50 -14.30 -5.57
C LEU A 136 2.70 -15.70 -6.17
N ASN A 137 1.60 -16.35 -6.52
CA ASN A 137 1.66 -17.59 -7.28
C ASN A 137 1.86 -17.29 -8.78
N PHE A 138 3.12 -17.27 -9.23
CA PHE A 138 3.47 -16.97 -10.61
C PHE A 138 2.98 -18.02 -11.62
N ASP A 139 2.66 -19.23 -11.19
CA ASP A 139 2.11 -20.27 -12.06
C ASP A 139 0.66 -19.94 -12.48
N GLU A 140 -0.02 -19.10 -11.71
CA GLU A 140 -1.37 -18.62 -11.99
C GLU A 140 -1.40 -17.27 -12.72
N ILE A 141 -0.23 -16.65 -12.99
CA ILE A 141 -0.10 -15.37 -13.67
C ILE A 141 0.38 -15.60 -15.10
N SER A 142 -0.47 -15.30 -16.05
CA SER A 142 -0.14 -15.46 -17.47
C SER A 142 0.90 -14.43 -17.90
N ARG A 143 2.04 -14.88 -18.43
CA ARG A 143 3.11 -14.06 -18.99
C ARG A 143 3.44 -12.82 -18.14
N PRO A 144 3.85 -12.99 -16.87
CA PRO A 144 4.02 -11.89 -15.93
C PRO A 144 5.06 -10.87 -16.43
N TRP A 145 4.77 -9.59 -16.19
CA TRP A 145 5.69 -8.47 -16.35
C TRP A 145 5.84 -7.74 -15.02
N ARG A 146 7.04 -7.25 -14.70
CA ARG A 146 7.27 -6.54 -13.43
C ARG A 146 8.07 -5.27 -13.60
N ALA A 147 7.81 -4.31 -12.69
CA ALA A 147 8.68 -3.17 -12.39
C ALA A 147 8.91 -3.08 -10.89
N GLY A 148 10.12 -2.73 -10.46
CA GLY A 148 10.45 -2.47 -9.06
C GLY A 148 10.27 -1.00 -8.70
N PHE A 149 9.95 -0.73 -7.43
CA PHE A 149 10.02 0.58 -6.78
C PHE A 149 11.04 0.52 -5.64
N SER A 150 11.30 1.66 -5.01
CA SER A 150 12.19 1.72 -3.84
C SER A 150 11.65 0.93 -2.64
N ASP A 151 10.34 0.83 -2.51
CA ASP A 151 9.59 0.25 -1.39
C ASP A 151 8.55 -0.79 -1.84
N GLY A 152 8.74 -1.41 -3.01
CA GLY A 152 7.84 -2.44 -3.52
C GLY A 152 8.01 -2.80 -4.97
N ALA A 153 6.97 -3.38 -5.56
CA ALA A 153 6.94 -3.83 -6.94
C ALA A 153 5.54 -3.78 -7.54
N LEU A 154 5.49 -3.62 -8.86
CA LEU A 154 4.30 -3.84 -9.67
C LEU A 154 4.47 -5.14 -10.46
N VAL A 155 3.48 -6.00 -10.40
CA VAL A 155 3.37 -7.18 -11.26
C VAL A 155 2.11 -7.06 -12.10
N LEU A 156 2.24 -7.30 -13.39
CA LEU A 156 1.13 -7.26 -14.35
C LEU A 156 1.01 -8.60 -15.06
N GLU A 157 -0.21 -9.04 -15.28
CA GLU A 157 -0.51 -10.18 -16.15
C GLU A 157 -0.67 -9.73 -17.61
N ARG A 158 -0.34 -10.58 -18.55
CA ARG A 158 -0.56 -10.33 -19.98
C ARG A 158 -1.44 -11.42 -20.61
N PRO A 159 -2.50 -11.07 -21.39
CA PRO A 159 -2.91 -9.71 -21.76
C PRO A 159 -3.28 -8.83 -20.58
N LEU A 160 -3.04 -7.51 -20.73
CA LEU A 160 -3.28 -6.57 -19.64
C LEU A 160 -4.76 -6.53 -19.22
N GLY A 161 -4.97 -6.40 -17.92
CA GLY A 161 -6.29 -6.37 -17.29
C GLY A 161 -6.21 -6.61 -15.79
N ARG A 162 -5.21 -7.37 -15.33
CA ARG A 162 -5.00 -7.72 -13.92
C ARG A 162 -3.58 -7.38 -13.48
N GLY A 163 -3.45 -6.91 -12.26
CA GLY A 163 -2.16 -6.56 -11.68
C GLY A 163 -2.13 -6.64 -10.16
N TRP A 164 -0.93 -6.58 -9.62
CA TRP A 164 -0.64 -6.56 -8.18
C TRP A 164 0.36 -5.46 -7.89
N LEU A 165 -0.01 -4.57 -6.97
CA LEU A 165 0.91 -3.61 -6.37
C LEU A 165 1.35 -4.18 -5.03
N ILE A 166 2.66 -4.37 -4.86
CA ILE A 166 3.29 -4.85 -3.63
C ILE A 166 3.97 -3.65 -2.97
N ILE A 167 3.72 -3.42 -1.68
CA ILE A 167 4.32 -2.37 -0.88
C ILE A 167 4.99 -3.04 0.32
N ASN A 168 6.28 -2.79 0.52
CA ASN A 168 7.07 -3.41 1.57
C ASN A 168 7.77 -2.37 2.44
N GLY A 169 7.99 -2.73 3.69
CA GLY A 169 8.77 -1.93 4.61
C GLY A 169 9.36 -2.74 5.75
N SER A 170 10.04 -2.06 6.64
CA SER A 170 10.58 -2.67 7.87
C SER A 170 10.34 -1.74 9.05
N SER A 171 10.01 -2.32 10.20
CA SER A 171 10.04 -1.62 11.48
C SER A 171 11.48 -1.26 11.84
N ARG A 172 11.69 -0.03 12.25
CA ARG A 172 12.99 0.48 12.74
C ARG A 172 13.29 0.00 14.14
#